data_2b78347a47092e52f45fc430d421a1c7
#
_entry.id   2b78347a47092e52f45fc430d421a1c7
#
_cell.length_a   1.000
_cell.length_b   1.000
_cell.length_c   1.000
_cell.angle_alpha   90.00
_cell.angle_beta   90.00
_cell.angle_gamma   90.00
#
_symmetry.space_group_name_H-M   'P 1'
#
loop_
_entity.id
_entity.type
_entity.pdbx_description
1 polymer ?
#
loop_
_entity_poly.entity_id
_entity_poly.type
_entity_poly.pdbx_seq_one_letter_code
_entity_poly.pdbx_strand_id
1 'polypeptide(L)'
;SLSQAAAAAVLTHGDMLRSNLKKIISSRDWLYENMKEICENKGISLSKPATNFIFFKPKNAANVFEGLKAKGILIRKMGDYLRITAGSPEENKELIAAAALLL
;
A
#
# COMPACT_ATOMS: atom_id res chain seq x y z
N SER A 1 18.26 34.48 -6.02
CA SER A 1 18.79 34.96 -4.73
C SER A 1 18.41 34.02 -3.59
N LEU A 2 19.12 34.13 -2.49
CA LEU A 2 18.82 33.34 -1.29
C LEU A 2 17.40 33.63 -0.78
N SER A 3 16.95 34.86 -0.85
CA SER A 3 15.61 35.24 -0.43
C SER A 3 14.55 34.61 -1.29
N GLN A 4 14.76 34.57 -2.59
CA GLN A 4 13.82 33.92 -3.52
C GLN A 4 13.81 32.42 -3.32
N ALA A 5 14.97 31.82 -3.12
CA ALA A 5 15.08 30.39 -2.85
C ALA A 5 14.38 30.02 -1.54
N ALA A 6 14.55 30.83 -0.49
CA ALA A 6 13.90 30.60 0.79
C ALA A 6 12.38 30.77 0.69
N ALA A 7 11.90 31.80 0.00
CA ALA A 7 10.47 32.01 -0.23
C ALA A 7 9.87 30.90 -1.06
N ALA A 8 10.53 30.47 -2.12
CA ALA A 8 10.11 29.36 -2.94
C ALA A 8 10.06 28.06 -2.12
N ALA A 9 11.05 27.83 -1.26
CA ALA A 9 11.09 26.65 -0.40
C ALA A 9 9.90 26.62 0.58
N VAL A 10 9.56 27.77 1.18
CA VAL A 10 8.42 27.85 2.10
C VAL A 10 7.11 27.60 1.37
N LEU A 11 6.90 28.20 0.21
CA LEU A 11 5.71 28.00 -0.61
C LEU A 11 5.64 26.55 -1.12
N THR A 12 6.78 26.04 -1.57
CA THR A 12 6.87 24.68 -2.10
C THR A 12 6.66 23.64 -1.01
N HIS A 13 6.97 23.95 0.25
CA HIS A 13 6.78 23.01 1.36
C HIS A 13 5.33 22.62 1.51
N GLY A 14 4.39 23.53 1.47
CA GLY A 14 2.97 23.24 1.51
C GLY A 14 2.52 22.44 0.28
N ASP A 15 3.03 22.79 -0.90
CA ASP A 15 2.72 22.06 -2.14
C ASP A 15 3.32 20.67 -2.12
N MET A 16 4.50 20.48 -1.55
CA MET A 16 5.12 19.17 -1.39
C MET A 16 4.32 18.27 -0.46
N LEU A 17 3.79 18.80 0.63
CA LEU A 17 2.94 18.04 1.54
C LEU A 17 1.66 17.57 0.84
N ARG A 18 1.01 18.44 0.07
CA ARG A 18 -0.18 18.11 -0.72
C ARG A 18 0.15 17.07 -1.79
N SER A 19 1.28 17.25 -2.47
CA SER A 19 1.74 16.32 -3.50
C SER A 19 2.03 14.96 -2.90
N ASN A 20 2.68 14.90 -1.74
CA ASN A 20 2.97 13.65 -1.04
C ASN A 20 1.68 12.96 -0.60
N LEU A 21 0.71 13.71 -0.10
CA LEU A 21 -0.58 13.17 0.29
C LEU A 21 -1.31 12.58 -0.91
N LYS A 22 -1.31 13.28 -2.06
CA LYS A 22 -1.89 12.77 -3.31
C LYS A 22 -1.20 11.49 -3.76
N LYS A 23 0.13 11.41 -3.65
CA LYS A 23 0.89 10.21 -4.00
C LYS A 23 0.53 9.04 -3.09
N ILE A 24 0.37 9.28 -1.80
CA ILE A 24 -0.04 8.26 -0.84
C ILE A 24 -1.43 7.73 -1.19
N ILE A 25 -2.38 8.62 -1.47
CA ILE A 25 -3.75 8.26 -1.84
C ILE A 25 -3.76 7.50 -3.17
N SER A 26 -3.03 7.99 -4.17
CA SER A 26 -2.94 7.32 -5.48
C SER A 26 -2.32 5.94 -5.36
N SER A 27 -1.27 5.81 -4.57
CA SER A 27 -0.59 4.54 -4.30
C SER A 27 -1.52 3.55 -3.61
N ARG A 28 -2.28 4.02 -2.61
CA ARG A 28 -3.28 3.22 -1.91
C ARG A 28 -4.39 2.76 -2.87
N ASP A 29 -4.90 3.67 -3.69
CA ASP A 29 -5.98 3.36 -4.61
C ASP A 29 -5.55 2.35 -5.66
N TRP A 30 -4.34 2.51 -6.20
CA TRP A 30 -3.75 1.55 -7.14
C TRP A 30 -3.63 0.16 -6.50
N LEU A 31 -3.10 0.12 -5.29
CA LEU A 31 -2.93 -1.12 -4.53
C LEU A 31 -4.29 -1.78 -4.26
N TYR A 32 -5.27 -0.99 -3.85
CA TYR A 32 -6.62 -1.48 -3.59
C TYR A 32 -7.26 -2.08 -4.83
N GLU A 33 -7.20 -1.40 -5.95
CA GLU A 33 -7.80 -1.90 -7.19
C GLU A 33 -7.17 -3.21 -7.66
N ASN A 34 -5.85 -3.32 -7.55
CA ASN A 34 -5.15 -4.55 -7.93
C ASN A 34 -5.41 -5.68 -6.93
N MET A 35 -5.44 -5.39 -5.63
CA MET A 35 -5.79 -6.38 -4.61
C MET A 35 -7.25 -6.83 -4.75
N LYS A 36 -8.15 -5.91 -5.09
CA LYS A 36 -9.56 -6.20 -5.30
C LYS A 36 -9.75 -7.25 -6.39
N GLU A 37 -9.05 -7.09 -7.50
CA GLU A 37 -9.11 -8.06 -8.59
C GLU A 37 -8.65 -9.44 -8.13
N ILE A 38 -7.55 -9.52 -7.43
CA ILE A 38 -7.02 -10.79 -6.90
C ILE A 38 -7.99 -11.40 -5.90
N CYS A 39 -8.49 -10.60 -4.97
CA CYS A 39 -9.38 -11.07 -3.92
C CYS A 39 -10.73 -11.54 -4.47
N GLU A 40 -11.29 -10.83 -5.43
CA GLU A 40 -12.54 -11.24 -6.07
C GLU A 40 -12.40 -12.57 -6.79
N ASN A 41 -11.30 -12.77 -7.51
CA ASN A 41 -11.03 -14.03 -8.20
C ASN A 41 -10.82 -15.21 -7.24
N LYS A 42 -10.38 -14.95 -6.04
CA LYS A 42 -10.07 -15.97 -5.03
C LYS A 42 -11.14 -16.10 -3.95
N GLY A 43 -12.17 -15.26 -3.99
CA GLY A 43 -13.22 -15.26 -2.97
C GLY A 43 -12.73 -14.76 -1.62
N ILE A 44 -11.78 -13.84 -1.60
CA ILE A 44 -11.19 -13.30 -0.38
C ILE A 44 -11.84 -11.97 -0.04
N SER A 45 -12.16 -11.78 1.24
CA SER A 45 -12.75 -10.54 1.73
C SER A 45 -11.71 -9.43 1.77
N LEU A 46 -12.04 -8.28 1.20
CA LEU A 46 -11.19 -7.09 1.16
C LEU A 46 -11.97 -5.89 1.66
N SER A 47 -11.42 -5.20 2.65
CA SER A 47 -12.03 -3.99 3.19
C SER A 47 -11.71 -2.78 2.31
N LYS A 48 -12.58 -1.76 2.37
CA LYS A 48 -12.30 -0.48 1.71
C LYS A 48 -11.04 0.14 2.29
N PRO A 49 -10.26 0.86 1.48
CA PRO A 49 -9.04 1.49 1.97
C PRO A 49 -9.34 2.55 3.02
N ALA A 50 -8.47 2.62 4.02
CA ALA A 50 -8.51 3.64 5.05
C ALA A 50 -7.15 4.31 5.08
N THR A 51 -7.12 5.64 5.15
CA THR A 51 -5.89 6.44 5.16
C THR A 51 -4.88 5.99 4.08
N ASN A 52 -3.92 5.15 4.44
CA ASN A 52 -2.89 4.65 3.53
C ASN A 52 -2.72 3.13 3.59
N PHE A 53 -3.69 2.43 4.16
CA PHE A 53 -3.60 0.97 4.28
C PHE A 53 -4.93 0.29 3.91
N ILE A 54 -4.85 -1.00 3.62
CA ILE A 54 -5.99 -1.86 3.35
C ILE A 54 -5.89 -3.12 4.18
N PHE A 55 -7.07 -3.66 4.53
CA PHE A 55 -7.18 -4.94 5.23
C PHE A 55 -7.78 -5.98 4.31
N PHE A 56 -7.28 -7.19 4.40
CA PHE A 56 -7.90 -8.32 3.72
C PHE A 56 -7.78 -9.58 4.60
N LYS A 57 -8.71 -10.50 4.37
CA LYS A 57 -8.78 -11.73 5.15
C LYS A 57 -8.55 -12.93 4.23
N PRO A 58 -7.29 -13.35 4.05
CA PRO A 58 -6.99 -14.54 3.26
C PRO A 58 -7.41 -15.81 4.00
N LYS A 59 -7.48 -16.92 3.29
CA LYS A 59 -7.85 -18.20 3.87
C LYS A 59 -6.85 -18.67 4.92
N ASN A 60 -5.56 -18.38 4.70
CA ASN A 60 -4.50 -18.71 5.66
C ASN A 60 -3.57 -17.51 5.82
N ALA A 61 -3.93 -16.63 6.74
CA ALA A 61 -3.18 -15.39 6.98
C ALA A 61 -1.74 -15.66 7.39
N ALA A 62 -1.50 -16.69 8.22
CA ALA A 62 -0.16 -17.02 8.66
C ALA A 62 0.75 -17.41 7.51
N ASN A 63 0.29 -18.26 6.61
CA ASN A 63 1.06 -18.69 5.45
C ASN A 63 1.34 -17.53 4.50
N VAL A 64 0.34 -16.70 4.25
CA VAL A 64 0.50 -15.52 3.39
C VAL A 64 1.49 -14.54 4.01
N PHE A 65 1.37 -14.29 5.30
CA PHE A 65 2.29 -13.42 6.03
C PHE A 65 3.73 -13.91 5.94
N GLU A 66 3.96 -15.19 6.23
CA GLU A 66 5.30 -15.78 6.17
C GLU A 66 5.85 -15.82 4.74
N GLY A 67 5.00 -16.10 3.76
CA GLY A 67 5.39 -16.08 2.35
C GLY A 67 5.81 -14.71 1.89
N LEU A 68 5.12 -13.67 2.27
CA LEU A 68 5.48 -12.29 1.97
C LEU A 68 6.75 -11.88 2.68
N LYS A 69 6.90 -12.25 3.94
CA LYS A 69 8.09 -11.99 4.73
C LYS A 69 9.34 -12.64 4.10
N ALA A 70 9.20 -13.86 3.61
CA ALA A 70 10.28 -14.55 2.93
C ALA A 70 10.74 -13.83 1.66
N LYS A 71 9.86 -13.05 1.05
CA LYS A 71 10.18 -12.22 -0.13
C LYS A 71 10.65 -10.81 0.24
N GLY A 72 10.82 -10.54 1.54
CA GLY A 72 11.23 -9.23 2.03
C GLY A 72 10.11 -8.22 2.14
N ILE A 73 8.86 -8.66 2.03
CA ILE A 73 7.68 -7.80 2.13
C ILE A 73 7.09 -7.93 3.54
N LEU A 74 7.19 -6.85 4.31
CA LEU A 74 6.68 -6.81 5.67
C LEU A 74 5.32 -6.16 5.71
N ILE A 75 4.33 -6.89 6.23
CA ILE A 75 2.97 -6.40 6.45
C ILE A 75 2.58 -6.70 7.89
N ARG A 76 1.43 -6.25 8.34
CA ARG A 76 0.94 -6.56 9.67
C ARG A 76 -0.09 -7.67 9.64
N LYS A 77 0.09 -8.62 10.55
CA LYS A 77 -0.89 -9.66 10.80
C LYS A 77 -1.71 -9.29 12.04
N MET A 78 -3.02 -9.20 11.85
CA MET A 78 -3.96 -8.85 12.92
C MET A 78 -5.04 -9.92 13.00
N GLY A 79 -4.77 -10.97 13.77
CA GLY A 79 -5.63 -12.16 13.81
C GLY A 79 -5.64 -12.84 12.44
N ASP A 80 -6.83 -12.97 11.86
CA ASP A 80 -7.00 -13.57 10.53
C ASP A 80 -6.88 -12.54 9.41
N TYR A 81 -6.69 -11.26 9.75
CA TYR A 81 -6.56 -10.17 8.80
C TYR A 81 -5.12 -9.79 8.59
N LEU A 82 -4.81 -9.39 7.37
CA LEU A 82 -3.52 -8.81 7.03
C LEU A 82 -3.72 -7.35 6.65
N ARG A 83 -2.86 -6.48 7.15
CA ARG A 83 -2.88 -5.06 6.85
C ARG A 83 -1.71 -4.71 5.95
N ILE A 84 -2.02 -4.16 4.80
CA ILE A 84 -1.02 -3.70 3.83
C ILE A 84 -1.00 -2.19 3.83
N THR A 85 0.18 -1.60 3.98
CA THR A 85 0.37 -0.16 3.84
C THR A 85 0.90 0.11 2.44
N ALA A 86 0.30 1.09 1.76
CA ALA A 86 0.76 1.51 0.44
C ALA A 86 2.17 2.07 0.53
N GLY A 87 3.05 1.62 -0.35
CA GLY A 87 4.43 2.04 -0.42
C GLY A 87 4.74 2.74 -1.73
N SER A 88 5.99 2.63 -2.18
CA SER A 88 6.38 3.13 -3.50
C SER A 88 5.72 2.30 -4.60
N PRO A 89 5.67 2.83 -5.85
CA PRO A 89 5.13 2.04 -6.96
C PRO A 89 5.82 0.68 -7.14
N GLU A 90 7.13 0.62 -6.95
CA GLU A 90 7.90 -0.61 -7.06
C GLU A 90 7.54 -1.60 -5.96
N GLU A 91 7.43 -1.13 -4.73
CA GLU A 91 7.03 -1.96 -3.59
C GLU A 91 5.62 -2.51 -3.78
N ASN A 92 4.69 -1.67 -4.26
CA ASN A 92 3.31 -2.09 -4.52
C ASN A 92 3.25 -3.16 -5.60
N LYS A 93 4.05 -3.02 -6.67
CA LYS A 93 4.12 -4.01 -7.74
C LYS A 93 4.66 -5.35 -7.24
N GLU A 94 5.69 -5.31 -6.42
CA GLU A 94 6.26 -6.53 -5.80
C GLU A 94 5.22 -7.21 -4.91
N LEU A 95 4.48 -6.42 -4.12
CA LEU A 95 3.44 -6.95 -3.26
C LEU A 95 2.33 -7.62 -4.06
N ILE A 96 1.85 -6.97 -5.12
CA ILE A 96 0.79 -7.52 -5.97
C ILE A 96 1.25 -8.81 -6.65
N ALA A 97 2.47 -8.85 -7.17
CA ALA A 97 3.02 -10.05 -7.79
C ALA A 97 3.11 -11.20 -6.78
N ALA A 98 3.59 -10.92 -5.58
CA ALA A 98 3.69 -11.92 -4.51
C ALA A 98 2.31 -12.37 -4.04
N ALA A 99 1.36 -11.45 -3.87
CA ALA A 99 0.00 -11.76 -3.47
C ALA A 99 -0.71 -12.67 -4.49
N ALA A 100 -0.51 -12.41 -5.78
CA ALA A 100 -1.07 -13.23 -6.84
C ALA A 100 -0.60 -14.68 -6.77
N LEU A 101 0.63 -14.90 -6.30
CA LEU A 101 1.18 -16.24 -6.12
C LEU A 101 0.73 -16.91 -4.81
N LEU A 102 0.59 -16.13 -3.74
CA LEU A 102 0.33 -16.67 -2.39
C LEU A 102 -1.16 -16.77 -2.06
N LEU A 103 -1.98 -15.96 -2.66
CA LEU A 103 -3.44 -16.00 -2.47
C LEU A 103 -4.13 -16.90 -3.50
#